data_2e485dedec59ced09b8d593cc37f59db
#
_entry.id   2e485dedec59ced09b8d593cc37f59db
#
_cell.length_a   1.000
_cell.length_b   1.000
_cell.length_c   1.000
_cell.angle_alpha   90.00
_cell.angle_beta   90.00
_cell.angle_gamma   90.00
#
_symmetry.space_group_name_H-M   'P 1'
#
loop_
_entity.id
_entity.type
_entity.pdbx_description
1 polymer ?
#
loop_
_entity_poly.entity_id
_entity_poly.type
_entity_poly.pdbx_seq_one_letter_code
_entity_poly.pdbx_strand_id
1 'polypeptide(L)'
;MVLCKGPGTFTGLRLAFAALKAIELSFDIPIYGVSTLECYAFPYKSFNGQVISTIDAKKNQFFAAIYENDKIIMEEQDTTIETVISFLDKNKCILCTGYESQTFCTLLKKTAPELNVISFSSAGNPCLSLFSIAEKMIEEKKEPLKDFEGPQYLRKSEAELALEK
;
A
#
# COMPACT_ATOMS: atom_id res chain seq x y z
N MET A 1 13.91 -13.23 -5.02
CA MET A 1 14.01 -11.89 -4.37
C MET A 1 12.62 -11.28 -4.21
N VAL A 2 12.47 -10.20 -3.41
CA VAL A 2 11.18 -9.51 -3.24
C VAL A 2 11.38 -8.00 -3.12
N LEU A 3 10.40 -7.22 -3.61
CA LEU A 3 10.37 -5.76 -3.47
C LEU A 3 8.94 -5.25 -3.27
N CYS A 4 8.82 -4.05 -2.70
CA CYS A 4 7.56 -3.29 -2.77
C CYS A 4 7.40 -2.69 -4.16
N LYS A 5 6.37 -3.11 -4.91
CA LYS A 5 6.12 -2.63 -6.27
C LYS A 5 5.44 -1.25 -6.33
N GLY A 6 5.00 -0.73 -5.21
CA GLY A 6 4.25 0.52 -5.05
C GLY A 6 2.98 0.32 -4.23
N PRO A 7 2.29 1.44 -3.94
CA PRO A 7 2.65 2.82 -4.22
C PRO A 7 3.83 3.34 -3.39
N GLY A 8 4.49 4.39 -3.90
CA GLY A 8 5.64 5.01 -3.26
C GLY A 8 6.23 6.14 -4.09
N THR A 9 7.39 6.66 -3.68
CA THR A 9 8.06 7.72 -4.45
C THR A 9 8.58 7.18 -5.78
N PHE A 10 8.41 7.92 -6.88
CA PHE A 10 8.89 7.54 -8.21
C PHE A 10 10.36 7.12 -8.22
N THR A 11 11.23 7.94 -7.63
CA THR A 11 12.68 7.67 -7.59
C THR A 11 12.99 6.41 -6.80
N GLY A 12 12.38 6.24 -5.61
CA GLY A 12 12.63 5.08 -4.76
C GLY A 12 12.22 3.77 -5.42
N LEU A 13 11.03 3.74 -6.03
CA LEU A 13 10.55 2.57 -6.74
C LEU A 13 11.46 2.20 -7.92
N ARG A 14 11.83 3.18 -8.75
CA ARG A 14 12.71 2.94 -9.91
C ARG A 14 14.09 2.44 -9.53
N LEU A 15 14.69 3.00 -8.45
CA LEU A 15 15.97 2.55 -7.95
C LEU A 15 15.91 1.11 -7.44
N ALA A 16 14.87 0.77 -6.67
CA ALA A 16 14.68 -0.60 -6.17
C ALA A 16 14.51 -1.59 -7.33
N PHE A 17 13.67 -1.27 -8.31
CA PHE A 17 13.48 -2.10 -9.49
C PHE A 17 14.76 -2.26 -10.29
N ALA A 18 15.49 -1.17 -10.58
CA ALA A 18 16.74 -1.24 -11.34
C ALA A 18 17.79 -2.11 -10.65
N ALA A 19 17.95 -1.96 -9.32
CA ALA A 19 18.92 -2.74 -8.56
C ALA A 19 18.57 -4.24 -8.56
N LEU A 20 17.31 -4.60 -8.32
CA LEU A 20 16.91 -6.01 -8.27
C LEU A 20 16.87 -6.65 -9.66
N LYS A 21 16.46 -5.92 -10.70
CA LYS A 21 16.51 -6.40 -12.09
C LYS A 21 17.95 -6.67 -12.56
N ALA A 22 18.91 -5.86 -12.14
CA ALA A 22 20.32 -6.14 -12.42
C ALA A 22 20.79 -7.45 -11.77
N ILE A 23 20.36 -7.74 -10.54
CA ILE A 23 20.67 -8.99 -9.84
C ILE A 23 19.95 -10.19 -10.50
N GLU A 24 18.65 -10.02 -10.83
CA GLU A 24 17.86 -11.04 -11.54
C GLU A 24 18.53 -11.47 -12.83
N LEU A 25 18.94 -10.51 -13.68
CA LEU A 25 19.61 -10.78 -14.96
C LEU A 25 21.00 -11.43 -14.79
N SER A 26 21.69 -11.15 -13.68
CA SER A 26 23.03 -11.69 -13.42
C SER A 26 23.01 -13.10 -12.86
N PHE A 27 21.98 -13.46 -12.11
CA PHE A 27 21.95 -14.69 -11.32
C PHE A 27 20.73 -15.58 -11.60
N ASP A 28 19.84 -15.19 -12.50
CA ASP A 28 18.60 -15.91 -12.84
C ASP A 28 17.72 -16.18 -11.60
N ILE A 29 17.60 -15.18 -10.71
CA ILE A 29 16.83 -15.28 -9.46
C ILE A 29 15.52 -14.50 -9.60
N PRO A 30 14.34 -15.14 -9.55
CA PRO A 30 13.07 -14.47 -9.77
C PRO A 30 12.76 -13.38 -8.70
N ILE A 31 12.03 -12.34 -9.13
CA ILE A 31 11.59 -11.24 -8.26
C ILE A 31 10.07 -11.34 -8.04
N TYR A 32 9.65 -11.24 -6.79
CA TYR A 32 8.24 -11.11 -6.41
C TYR A 32 7.93 -9.65 -6.05
N GLY A 33 6.84 -9.13 -6.58
CA GLY A 33 6.37 -7.77 -6.29
C GLY A 33 5.20 -7.78 -5.32
N VAL A 34 5.31 -7.06 -4.21
CA VAL A 34 4.26 -6.93 -3.19
C VAL A 34 3.82 -5.48 -3.10
N SER A 35 2.52 -5.25 -2.84
CA SER A 35 2.02 -3.90 -2.59
C SER A 35 2.61 -3.31 -1.32
N THR A 36 2.98 -2.03 -1.37
CA THR A 36 3.41 -1.29 -0.18
C THR A 36 2.27 -1.15 0.83
N LEU A 37 1.03 -0.94 0.36
CA LEU A 37 -0.14 -0.82 1.23
C LEU A 37 -0.48 -2.16 1.90
N GLU A 38 -0.36 -3.26 1.16
CA GLU A 38 -0.52 -4.61 1.72
C GLU A 38 0.52 -4.89 2.80
N CYS A 39 1.79 -4.51 2.60
CA CYS A 39 2.83 -4.69 3.60
C CYS A 39 2.52 -3.97 4.93
N TYR A 40 1.91 -2.79 4.88
CA TYR A 40 1.48 -2.08 6.09
C TYR A 40 0.24 -2.69 6.74
N ALA A 41 -0.70 -3.23 5.95
CA ALA A 41 -1.92 -3.85 6.47
C ALA A 41 -1.67 -5.25 7.04
N PHE A 42 -0.71 -5.99 6.50
CA PHE A 42 -0.45 -7.40 6.79
C PHE A 42 -0.34 -7.76 8.29
N PRO A 43 0.34 -6.98 9.17
CA PRO A 43 0.38 -7.30 10.60
C PRO A 43 -0.99 -7.28 11.28
N TYR A 44 -1.97 -6.65 10.66
CA TYR A 44 -3.31 -6.43 11.21
C TYR A 44 -4.40 -7.26 10.52
N LYS A 45 -4.03 -8.27 9.71
CA LYS A 45 -4.99 -9.11 8.99
C LYS A 45 -6.01 -9.83 9.88
N SER A 46 -5.68 -10.05 11.15
CA SER A 46 -6.59 -10.64 12.15
C SER A 46 -7.31 -9.59 13.00
N PHE A 47 -7.23 -8.32 12.63
CA PHE A 47 -7.93 -7.25 13.35
C PHE A 47 -9.44 -7.38 13.16
N ASN A 48 -10.19 -7.32 14.28
CA ASN A 48 -11.65 -7.37 14.26
C ASN A 48 -12.22 -5.99 13.93
N GLY A 49 -12.26 -5.67 12.65
CA GLY A 49 -12.70 -4.38 12.12
C GLY A 49 -12.14 -4.12 10.72
N GLN A 50 -12.15 -2.88 10.29
CA GLN A 50 -11.59 -2.45 9.01
C GLN A 50 -10.18 -1.87 9.20
N VAL A 51 -9.26 -2.26 8.35
CA VAL A 51 -7.87 -1.76 8.34
C VAL A 51 -7.69 -0.88 7.12
N ILE A 52 -7.44 0.41 7.32
CA ILE A 52 -7.06 1.35 6.27
C ILE A 52 -5.54 1.41 6.23
N SER A 53 -4.94 0.97 5.13
CA SER A 53 -3.55 1.22 4.84
C SER A 53 -3.43 2.44 3.96
N THR A 54 -2.59 3.41 4.36
CA THR A 54 -2.51 4.70 3.66
C THR A 54 -1.09 5.26 3.60
N ILE A 55 -0.80 5.99 2.52
CA ILE A 55 0.41 6.78 2.32
C ILE A 55 -0.02 8.17 1.86
N ASP A 56 0.53 9.22 2.47
CA ASP A 56 0.25 10.60 2.04
C ASP A 56 0.79 10.85 0.62
N ALA A 57 -0.12 11.08 -0.32
CA ALA A 57 0.19 11.36 -1.72
C ALA A 57 0.26 12.88 -2.01
N LYS A 58 0.24 13.71 -0.96
CA LYS A 58 0.22 15.19 -0.99
C LYS A 58 -1.03 15.78 -1.63
N LYS A 59 -1.23 17.07 -1.49
CA LYS A 59 -2.38 17.82 -2.05
C LYS A 59 -3.74 17.27 -1.61
N ASN A 60 -3.86 16.83 -0.34
CA ASN A 60 -5.07 16.23 0.25
C ASN A 60 -5.52 14.94 -0.45
N GLN A 61 -4.61 14.24 -1.08
CA GLN A 61 -4.83 12.92 -1.66
C GLN A 61 -3.97 11.88 -0.95
N PHE A 62 -4.43 10.64 -0.99
CA PHE A 62 -3.81 9.51 -0.33
C PHE A 62 -3.79 8.31 -1.25
N PHE A 63 -2.70 7.58 -1.25
CA PHE A 63 -2.76 6.21 -1.72
C PHE A 63 -3.35 5.38 -0.59
N ALA A 64 -4.46 4.73 -0.83
CA ALA A 64 -5.16 3.99 0.20
C ALA A 64 -5.76 2.67 -0.30
N ALA A 65 -5.86 1.72 0.61
CA ALA A 65 -6.60 0.47 0.46
C ALA A 65 -7.30 0.14 1.79
N ILE A 66 -8.42 -0.59 1.74
CA ILE A 66 -9.16 -1.02 2.92
C ILE A 66 -9.27 -2.54 2.91
N TYR A 67 -8.94 -3.13 4.04
CA TYR A 67 -8.99 -4.58 4.27
C TYR A 67 -9.92 -4.90 5.44
N GLU A 68 -10.54 -6.07 5.38
CA GLU A 68 -11.33 -6.63 6.47
C GLU A 68 -11.24 -8.16 6.45
N ASN A 69 -10.80 -8.77 7.52
CA ASN A 69 -10.65 -10.24 7.61
C ASN A 69 -9.90 -10.83 6.40
N ASP A 70 -8.75 -10.25 6.05
CA ASP A 70 -7.91 -10.64 4.91
C ASP A 70 -8.57 -10.47 3.52
N LYS A 71 -9.72 -9.75 3.46
CA LYS A 71 -10.40 -9.41 2.21
C LYS A 71 -10.20 -7.94 1.87
N ILE A 72 -10.08 -7.66 0.59
CA ILE A 72 -10.02 -6.29 0.09
C ILE A 72 -11.45 -5.74 0.02
N ILE A 73 -11.69 -4.63 0.74
CA ILE A 73 -12.95 -3.88 0.72
C ILE A 73 -12.86 -2.71 -0.25
N MET A 74 -11.69 -2.08 -0.33
CA MET A 74 -11.37 -1.05 -1.30
C MET A 74 -10.00 -1.35 -1.90
N GLU A 75 -9.95 -1.51 -3.22
CA GLU A 75 -8.70 -1.71 -3.97
C GLU A 75 -7.78 -0.50 -3.83
N GLU A 76 -6.49 -0.75 -4.03
CA GLU A 76 -5.46 0.29 -3.99
C GLU A 76 -5.72 1.38 -5.01
N GLN A 77 -5.84 2.62 -4.56
CA GLN A 77 -6.05 3.76 -5.45
C GLN A 77 -5.50 5.06 -4.87
N ASP A 78 -5.29 6.03 -5.77
CA ASP A 78 -5.09 7.42 -5.44
C ASP A 78 -6.46 8.05 -5.19
N THR A 79 -6.72 8.53 -3.95
CA THR A 79 -8.07 8.83 -3.51
C THR A 79 -8.13 9.99 -2.50
N THR A 80 -9.34 10.47 -2.25
CA THR A 80 -9.61 11.46 -1.20
C THR A 80 -10.19 10.80 0.05
N ILE A 81 -10.22 11.55 1.15
CA ILE A 81 -10.77 11.05 2.41
C ILE A 81 -12.28 10.77 2.31
N GLU A 82 -13.02 11.56 1.54
CA GLU A 82 -14.46 11.38 1.32
C GLU A 82 -14.75 10.04 0.64
N THR A 83 -13.95 9.70 -0.36
CA THR A 83 -14.04 8.41 -1.04
C THR A 83 -13.77 7.27 -0.06
N VAL A 84 -12.72 7.35 0.74
CA VAL A 84 -12.41 6.32 1.75
C VAL A 84 -13.58 6.15 2.72
N ILE A 85 -14.16 7.25 3.23
CA ILE A 85 -15.31 7.22 4.16
C ILE A 85 -16.50 6.45 3.56
N SER A 86 -16.73 6.53 2.26
CA SER A 86 -17.84 5.83 1.61
C SER A 86 -17.76 4.30 1.67
N PHE A 87 -16.58 3.74 1.95
CA PHE A 87 -16.37 2.30 2.11
C PHE A 87 -16.35 1.83 3.58
N LEU A 88 -16.46 2.77 4.54
CA LEU A 88 -16.33 2.45 5.95
C LEU A 88 -17.68 2.10 6.60
N ASP A 89 -17.66 1.07 7.43
CA ASP A 89 -18.80 0.68 8.25
C ASP A 89 -18.72 1.38 9.61
N LYS A 90 -19.71 2.24 9.91
CA LYS A 90 -19.81 3.01 11.16
C LYS A 90 -19.91 2.14 12.43
N ASN A 91 -20.33 0.89 12.28
CA ASN A 91 -20.48 -0.05 13.40
C ASN A 91 -19.19 -0.79 13.73
N LYS A 92 -18.13 -0.59 12.96
CA LYS A 92 -16.86 -1.30 13.12
C LYS A 92 -15.78 -0.38 13.68
N CYS A 93 -14.81 -1.00 14.36
CA CYS A 93 -13.58 -0.33 14.69
C CYS A 93 -12.70 -0.20 13.44
N ILE A 94 -12.13 0.97 13.23
CA ILE A 94 -11.31 1.31 12.06
C ILE A 94 -9.89 1.54 12.52
N LEU A 95 -8.96 0.75 12.01
CA LEU A 95 -7.53 0.89 12.25
C LEU A 95 -6.86 1.58 11.07
N CYS A 96 -6.18 2.71 11.32
CA CYS A 96 -5.34 3.36 10.32
C CYS A 96 -3.87 2.95 10.50
N THR A 97 -3.23 2.51 9.41
CA THR A 97 -1.82 2.14 9.36
C THR A 97 -1.15 2.68 8.09
N GLY A 98 0.17 2.61 8.01
CA GLY A 98 0.95 3.07 6.86
C GLY A 98 1.85 4.26 7.17
N TYR A 99 2.63 4.68 6.19
CA TYR A 99 3.56 5.80 6.35
C TYR A 99 2.79 7.12 6.47
N GLU A 100 3.08 7.88 7.55
CA GLU A 100 2.38 9.13 7.90
C GLU A 100 0.85 8.98 8.08
N SER A 101 0.36 7.76 8.41
CA SER A 101 -1.06 7.47 8.62
C SER A 101 -1.72 8.33 9.72
N GLN A 102 -0.95 8.93 10.62
CA GLN A 102 -1.48 9.82 11.66
C GLN A 102 -2.14 11.08 11.08
N THR A 103 -1.57 11.65 10.01
CA THR A 103 -2.16 12.79 9.30
C THR A 103 -3.54 12.41 8.76
N PHE A 104 -3.61 11.26 8.07
CA PHE A 104 -4.86 10.71 7.57
C PHE A 104 -5.87 10.45 8.70
N CYS A 105 -5.43 9.78 9.78
CA CYS A 105 -6.29 9.47 10.93
C CYS A 105 -6.86 10.74 11.59
N THR A 106 -6.04 11.78 11.74
CA THR A 106 -6.49 13.06 12.30
C THR A 106 -7.54 13.71 11.42
N LEU A 107 -7.33 13.70 10.10
CA LEU A 107 -8.28 14.22 9.12
C LEU A 107 -9.57 13.40 9.13
N LEU A 108 -9.48 12.07 9.18
CA LEU A 108 -10.64 11.17 9.23
C LEU A 108 -11.50 11.43 10.46
N LYS A 109 -10.90 11.55 11.65
CA LYS A 109 -11.61 11.88 12.89
C LYS A 109 -12.29 13.26 12.85
N LYS A 110 -11.71 14.21 12.12
CA LYS A 110 -12.29 15.55 11.94
C LYS A 110 -13.47 15.53 10.97
N THR A 111 -13.36 14.75 9.87
CA THR A 111 -14.36 14.71 8.79
C THR A 111 -15.54 13.81 9.14
N ALA A 112 -15.29 12.72 9.86
CA ALA A 112 -16.31 11.74 10.26
C ALA A 112 -16.12 11.37 11.75
N PRO A 113 -16.51 12.27 12.66
CA PRO A 113 -16.30 12.11 14.11
C PRO A 113 -17.11 10.96 14.73
N GLU A 114 -18.11 10.46 14.02
CA GLU A 114 -18.93 9.32 14.43
C GLU A 114 -18.20 7.97 14.27
N LEU A 115 -17.11 7.92 13.51
CA LEU A 115 -16.35 6.71 13.29
C LEU A 115 -15.44 6.38 14.49
N ASN A 116 -15.41 5.10 14.87
CA ASN A 116 -14.50 4.60 15.89
C ASN A 116 -13.12 4.33 15.29
N VAL A 117 -12.26 5.35 15.25
CA VAL A 117 -10.95 5.31 14.57
C VAL A 117 -9.81 5.23 15.57
N ILE A 118 -8.95 4.22 15.39
CA ILE A 118 -7.70 4.05 16.14
C ILE A 118 -6.50 4.13 15.19
N SER A 119 -5.36 4.54 15.70
CA SER A 119 -4.07 4.53 14.98
C SER A 119 -2.95 4.21 15.94
N PHE A 120 -1.90 3.58 15.44
CA PHE A 120 -0.67 3.41 16.18
C PHE A 120 0.32 4.53 15.82
N SER A 121 1.18 4.90 16.79
CA SER A 121 2.19 5.94 16.61
C SER A 121 3.32 5.52 15.65
N SER A 122 3.41 4.23 15.33
CA SER A 122 4.40 3.68 14.41
C SER A 122 3.72 2.77 13.40
N ALA A 123 4.04 2.95 12.13
CA ALA A 123 3.56 2.07 11.06
C ALA A 123 4.18 0.65 11.09
N GLY A 124 5.07 0.37 12.05
CA GLY A 124 5.87 -0.85 12.06
C GLY A 124 6.95 -0.88 10.97
N ASN A 125 7.64 -2.00 10.88
CA ASN A 125 8.63 -2.24 9.84
C ASN A 125 7.99 -3.05 8.71
N PRO A 126 7.73 -2.47 7.52
CA PRO A 126 7.08 -3.18 6.42
C PRO A 126 7.95 -4.30 5.83
N CYS A 127 9.27 -4.32 6.11
CA CYS A 127 10.16 -5.35 5.58
C CYS A 127 9.81 -6.76 6.06
N LEU A 128 9.40 -6.92 7.33
CA LEU A 128 8.99 -8.23 7.84
C LEU A 128 7.74 -8.74 7.12
N SER A 129 6.76 -7.87 6.95
CA SER A 129 5.55 -8.18 6.18
C SER A 129 5.86 -8.53 4.73
N LEU A 130 6.78 -7.77 4.11
CA LEU A 130 7.23 -8.00 2.73
C LEU A 130 7.77 -9.41 2.54
N PHE A 131 8.64 -9.89 3.44
CA PHE A 131 9.18 -11.24 3.38
C PHE A 131 8.10 -12.29 3.63
N SER A 132 7.26 -12.12 4.66
CA SER A 132 6.19 -13.08 4.97
C SER A 132 5.17 -13.22 3.85
N ILE A 133 4.82 -12.13 3.17
CA ILE A 133 3.93 -12.16 2.01
C ILE A 133 4.60 -12.87 0.84
N ALA A 134 5.89 -12.59 0.59
CA ALA A 134 6.61 -13.24 -0.50
C ALA A 134 6.78 -14.74 -0.27
N GLU A 135 7.07 -15.18 0.95
CA GLU A 135 7.12 -16.61 1.31
C GLU A 135 5.77 -17.28 1.02
N LYS A 136 4.66 -16.68 1.43
CA LYS A 136 3.32 -17.18 1.10
C LYS A 136 3.06 -17.22 -0.42
N MET A 137 3.49 -16.20 -1.17
CA MET A 137 3.37 -16.21 -2.63
C MET A 137 4.12 -17.38 -3.27
N ILE A 138 5.32 -17.69 -2.79
CA ILE A 138 6.13 -18.82 -3.27
C ILE A 138 5.46 -20.16 -2.94
N GLU A 139 4.95 -20.32 -1.70
CA GLU A 139 4.22 -21.52 -1.27
C GLU A 139 2.96 -21.75 -2.10
N GLU A 140 2.23 -20.68 -2.41
CA GLU A 140 1.04 -20.68 -3.26
C GLU A 140 1.37 -20.81 -4.77
N LYS A 141 2.65 -20.88 -5.14
CA LYS A 141 3.14 -20.96 -6.53
C LYS A 141 2.66 -19.80 -7.40
N LYS A 142 2.57 -18.59 -6.82
CA LYS A 142 2.29 -17.39 -7.61
C LYS A 142 3.44 -17.07 -8.55
N GLU A 143 3.12 -16.54 -9.70
CA GLU A 143 4.11 -16.14 -10.70
C GLU A 143 4.96 -14.95 -10.18
N PRO A 144 6.29 -14.97 -10.40
CA PRO A 144 7.13 -13.81 -10.18
C PRO A 144 6.79 -12.68 -11.17
N LEU A 145 7.37 -11.51 -10.95
CA LEU A 145 7.26 -10.39 -11.89
C LEU A 145 7.77 -10.81 -13.28
N LYS A 146 7.03 -10.44 -14.31
CA LYS A 146 7.41 -10.71 -15.71
C LYS A 146 8.56 -9.81 -16.15
N ASP A 147 9.23 -10.22 -17.24
CA ASP A 147 10.18 -9.36 -17.91
C ASP A 147 9.51 -8.05 -18.29
N PHE A 148 10.23 -6.94 -18.07
CA PHE A 148 9.77 -5.57 -18.33
C PHE A 148 8.60 -5.09 -17.45
N GLU A 149 8.11 -5.89 -16.48
CA GLU A 149 7.18 -5.41 -15.48
C GLU A 149 7.89 -4.40 -14.56
N GLY A 150 7.31 -3.21 -14.46
CA GLY A 150 7.84 -2.09 -13.68
C GLY A 150 7.07 -1.84 -12.38
N PRO A 151 7.38 -0.72 -11.71
CA PRO A 151 6.62 -0.28 -10.54
C PRO A 151 5.16 -0.02 -10.85
N GLN A 152 4.30 -0.30 -9.88
CA GLN A 152 2.88 0.05 -9.95
C GLN A 152 2.69 1.52 -9.58
N TYR A 153 2.28 2.32 -10.55
CA TYR A 153 1.97 3.73 -10.36
C TYR A 153 0.46 3.93 -10.27
N LEU A 154 -0.02 4.32 -9.09
CA LEU A 154 -1.44 4.66 -8.87
C LEU A 154 -1.77 6.07 -9.34
N ARG A 155 -0.76 6.90 -9.62
CA ARG A 155 -0.86 8.25 -10.16
C ARG A 155 0.10 8.41 -11.33
N LYS A 156 -0.35 9.12 -12.38
CA LYS A 156 0.53 9.56 -13.46
C LYS A 156 1.61 10.51 -12.92
N SER A 157 2.79 10.48 -13.49
CA SER A 157 3.85 11.43 -13.15
C SER A 157 3.45 12.86 -13.51
N GLU A 158 4.04 13.86 -12.85
CA GLU A 158 3.81 15.27 -13.22
C GLU A 158 4.21 15.58 -14.68
N ALA A 159 5.20 14.87 -15.22
CA ALA A 159 5.59 14.98 -16.60
C ALA A 159 4.51 14.44 -17.55
N GLU A 160 3.91 13.30 -17.26
CA GLU A 160 2.80 12.75 -18.04
C GLU A 160 1.55 13.67 -17.99
N LEU A 161 1.25 14.21 -16.80
CA LEU A 161 0.15 15.18 -16.65
C LEU A 161 0.39 16.52 -17.37
N ALA A 162 1.65 16.91 -17.55
CA ALA A 162 2.02 18.10 -18.30
C ALA A 162 1.89 17.93 -19.83
N LEU A 163 2.03 16.70 -20.32
CA LEU A 163 1.87 16.37 -21.75
C LEU A 163 0.40 16.28 -22.21
N GLU A 164 -0.54 16.18 -21.27
CA GLU A 164 -1.98 16.08 -21.54
C GLU A 164 -2.68 17.46 -21.53
N LYS A 165 -1.94 18.55 -21.28
CA LYS A 165 -2.41 19.95 -21.33
C LYS A 165 -2.02 20.62 -22.63
#